data_c3bbbe6cea71feff8dab47e44fcd5808
#
_entry.id   c3bbbe6cea71feff8dab47e44fcd5808
#
_cell.length_a   1.000
_cell.length_b   1.000
_cell.length_c   1.000
_cell.angle_alpha   90.00
_cell.angle_beta   90.00
_cell.angle_gamma   90.00
#
_symmetry.space_group_name_H-M   'P 1'
#
loop_
_entity.id
_entity.type
_entity.pdbx_description
1 polymer ?
#
loop_
_entity_poly.entity_id
_entity_poly.type
_entity_poly.pdbx_seq_one_letter_code
_entity_poly.pdbx_strand_id
1 'polypeptide(L)'
;MITRAHREQLEARLQARGFNLAATYKEGGYLALDADETLAKFMGDELPDTERFTELVGGIITNAAQGHSHLRLYGEMVALLWARGKHTAALRLEELWNELSRKIHLFLLFCAYPMHIFAAKAYEEPFAEICQQHSQVFPDESFTLLPDPDEQRQAITLLQQKANALEVEIAERKRI
;
A
#
# COMPACT_ATOMS: atom_id res chain seq x y z
N MET A 1 0.30 5.77 -7.90
CA MET A 1 0.53 6.94 -7.03
C MET A 1 1.62 6.57 -6.07
N ILE A 2 2.81 7.09 -6.26
CA ILE A 2 4.06 6.60 -5.67
C ILE A 2 4.93 7.81 -5.28
N THR A 3 5.71 7.71 -4.21
CA THR A 3 6.68 8.75 -3.85
C THR A 3 7.79 8.85 -4.90
N ARG A 4 8.39 10.02 -5.05
CA ARG A 4 9.45 10.24 -6.05
C ARG A 4 10.60 9.24 -5.90
N ALA A 5 11.05 9.03 -4.67
CA ALA A 5 12.17 8.12 -4.39
C ALA A 5 11.89 6.65 -4.79
N HIS A 6 10.70 6.16 -4.48
CA HIS A 6 10.29 4.81 -4.85
C HIS A 6 9.99 4.69 -6.35
N ARG A 7 9.47 5.75 -6.98
CA ARG A 7 9.25 5.78 -8.43
C ARG A 7 10.55 5.58 -9.20
N GLU A 8 11.59 6.33 -8.86
CA GLU A 8 12.89 6.21 -9.52
C GLU A 8 13.47 4.79 -9.41
N GLN A 9 13.34 4.17 -8.23
CA GLN A 9 13.79 2.79 -8.01
C GLN A 9 12.95 1.78 -8.80
N LEU A 10 11.62 1.94 -8.81
CA LEU A 10 10.71 1.06 -9.53
C LEU A 10 10.96 1.13 -11.03
N GLU A 11 11.07 2.35 -11.58
CA GLU A 11 11.32 2.59 -13.01
C GLU A 11 12.67 2.00 -13.43
N ALA A 12 13.72 2.15 -12.64
CA ALA A 12 15.00 1.53 -12.89
C ALA A 12 14.93 -0.02 -12.91
N ARG A 13 14.19 -0.61 -11.97
CA ARG A 13 13.98 -2.08 -11.94
C ARG A 13 13.16 -2.59 -13.13
N LEU A 14 12.13 -1.85 -13.55
CA LEU A 14 11.34 -2.19 -14.73
C LEU A 14 12.19 -2.15 -16.01
N GLN A 15 12.99 -1.10 -16.17
CA GLN A 15 13.92 -0.98 -17.31
C GLN A 15 14.95 -2.11 -17.32
N ALA A 16 15.52 -2.45 -16.16
CA ALA A 16 16.46 -3.56 -16.02
C ALA A 16 15.85 -4.93 -16.40
N ARG A 17 14.52 -5.07 -16.30
CA ARG A 17 13.74 -6.24 -16.74
C ARG A 17 13.26 -6.17 -18.19
N GLY A 18 13.73 -5.17 -18.97
CA GLY A 18 13.44 -5.04 -20.39
C GLY A 18 12.16 -4.25 -20.73
N PHE A 19 11.52 -3.61 -19.76
CA PHE A 19 10.36 -2.73 -20.05
C PHE A 19 10.82 -1.43 -20.71
N ASN A 20 10.25 -1.12 -21.88
CA ASN A 20 10.47 0.17 -22.54
C ASN A 20 9.49 1.22 -21.99
N LEU A 21 9.83 1.82 -20.85
CA LEU A 21 8.95 2.79 -20.19
C LEU A 21 8.62 3.98 -21.08
N ALA A 22 9.55 4.46 -21.90
CA ALA A 22 9.32 5.62 -22.79
C ALA A 22 8.23 5.32 -23.84
N ALA A 23 8.23 4.12 -24.42
CA ALA A 23 7.19 3.68 -25.33
C ALA A 23 5.86 3.49 -24.58
N THR A 24 5.90 2.81 -23.44
CA THR A 24 4.72 2.51 -22.62
C THR A 24 4.03 3.79 -22.12
N TYR A 25 4.78 4.83 -21.78
CA TYR A 25 4.25 6.17 -21.47
C TYR A 25 3.49 6.79 -22.64
N LYS A 26 4.08 6.75 -23.85
CA LYS A 26 3.45 7.30 -25.05
C LYS A 26 2.16 6.58 -25.44
N GLU A 27 2.11 5.30 -25.20
CA GLU A 27 0.97 4.44 -25.50
C GLU A 27 -0.11 4.46 -24.41
N GLY A 28 0.10 5.22 -23.33
CA GLY A 28 -0.83 5.29 -22.19
C GLY A 28 -0.85 4.04 -21.28
N GLY A 29 0.09 3.11 -21.50
CA GLY A 29 0.17 1.86 -20.73
C GLY A 29 0.82 2.00 -19.35
N TYR A 30 1.44 3.15 -19.04
CA TYR A 30 2.01 3.47 -17.74
C TYR A 30 1.78 4.92 -17.38
N LEU A 31 1.29 5.15 -16.16
CA LEU A 31 1.07 6.48 -15.60
C LEU A 31 1.68 6.54 -14.20
N ALA A 32 2.63 7.45 -13.97
CA ALA A 32 3.19 7.72 -12.66
C ALA A 32 2.70 9.07 -12.13
N LEU A 33 2.06 9.04 -10.97
CA LEU A 33 1.59 10.22 -10.26
C LEU A 33 2.35 10.32 -8.94
N ASP A 34 2.77 11.52 -8.57
CA ASP A 34 3.36 11.78 -7.26
C ASP A 34 2.29 11.60 -6.17
N ALA A 35 2.62 10.79 -5.15
CA ALA A 35 1.67 10.45 -4.12
C ALA A 35 1.33 11.65 -3.22
N ASP A 36 2.31 12.50 -2.90
CA ASP A 36 2.13 13.70 -2.10
C ASP A 36 1.32 14.76 -2.82
N GLU A 37 1.68 15.05 -4.06
CA GLU A 37 0.95 16.02 -4.89
C GLU A 37 -0.48 15.58 -5.15
N THR A 38 -0.70 14.28 -5.33
CA THR A 38 -2.04 13.72 -5.56
C THR A 38 -2.87 13.80 -4.29
N LEU A 39 -2.29 13.41 -3.15
CA LEU A 39 -2.93 13.47 -1.84
C LEU A 39 -3.37 14.89 -1.49
N ALA A 40 -2.49 15.89 -1.72
CA ALA A 40 -2.76 17.28 -1.42
C ALA A 40 -3.99 17.85 -2.14
N LYS A 41 -4.38 17.29 -3.30
CA LYS A 41 -5.50 17.78 -4.12
C LYS A 41 -6.87 17.44 -3.53
N PHE A 42 -6.97 16.40 -2.71
CA PHE A 42 -8.23 15.98 -2.11
C PHE A 42 -8.20 15.93 -0.58
N MET A 43 -7.07 16.26 0.06
CA MET A 43 -7.07 16.46 1.51
C MET A 43 -7.87 17.70 1.89
N GLY A 44 -8.74 17.56 2.88
CA GLY A 44 -9.23 18.66 3.68
C GLY A 44 -8.26 18.99 4.81
N ASP A 45 -8.74 19.70 5.84
CA ASP A 45 -7.88 20.12 6.97
C ASP A 45 -7.29 18.91 7.71
N GLU A 46 -8.10 17.91 8.01
CA GLU A 46 -7.67 16.71 8.75
C GLU A 46 -7.93 15.41 7.98
N LEU A 47 -9.00 15.33 7.21
CA LEU A 47 -9.45 14.11 6.53
C LEU A 47 -9.48 14.30 5.01
N PRO A 48 -9.37 13.19 4.24
CA PRO A 48 -9.63 13.21 2.81
C PRO A 48 -11.08 13.64 2.52
N ASP A 49 -11.25 14.55 1.57
CA ASP A 49 -12.56 14.94 1.06
C ASP A 49 -13.06 13.88 0.07
N THR A 50 -14.24 13.34 0.36
CA THR A 50 -14.83 12.23 -0.40
C THR A 50 -15.16 12.60 -1.85
N GLU A 51 -15.73 13.80 -2.07
CA GLU A 51 -16.13 14.24 -3.40
C GLU A 51 -14.90 14.51 -4.26
N ARG A 52 -13.95 15.29 -3.75
CA ARG A 52 -12.68 15.58 -4.45
C ARG A 52 -11.89 14.31 -4.76
N PHE A 53 -11.81 13.38 -3.80
CA PHE A 53 -11.16 12.08 -4.04
C PHE A 53 -11.85 11.33 -5.18
N THR A 54 -13.19 11.21 -5.12
CA THR A 54 -13.95 10.47 -6.12
C THR A 54 -13.84 11.11 -7.51
N GLU A 55 -13.94 12.42 -7.61
CA GLU A 55 -13.79 13.15 -8.86
C GLU A 55 -12.36 13.01 -9.44
N LEU A 56 -11.34 13.29 -8.61
CA LEU A 56 -9.96 13.28 -9.07
C LEU A 56 -9.49 11.86 -9.39
N VAL A 57 -9.54 10.97 -8.40
CA VAL A 57 -8.97 9.62 -8.51
C VAL A 57 -9.85 8.74 -9.41
N GLY A 58 -11.17 8.83 -9.26
CA GLY A 58 -12.12 8.15 -10.14
C GLY A 58 -11.99 8.60 -11.59
N GLY A 59 -11.81 9.90 -11.83
CA GLY A 59 -11.55 10.45 -13.16
C GLY A 59 -10.24 9.94 -13.77
N ILE A 60 -9.15 9.91 -12.98
CA ILE A 60 -7.86 9.35 -13.42
C ILE A 60 -8.01 7.87 -13.81
N ILE A 61 -8.68 7.06 -12.98
CA ILE A 61 -8.88 5.63 -13.22
C ILE A 61 -9.73 5.42 -14.49
N THR A 62 -10.84 6.14 -14.61
CA THR A 62 -11.75 6.03 -15.75
C THR A 62 -11.05 6.42 -17.05
N ASN A 63 -10.26 7.49 -17.04
CA ASN A 63 -9.49 7.90 -18.22
C ASN A 63 -8.40 6.88 -18.57
N ALA A 64 -7.66 6.38 -17.58
CA ALA A 64 -6.62 5.38 -17.80
C ALA A 64 -7.19 4.02 -18.25
N ALA A 65 -8.44 3.72 -17.92
CA ALA A 65 -9.13 2.49 -18.35
C ALA A 65 -9.58 2.54 -19.81
N GLN A 66 -9.57 3.72 -20.46
CA GLN A 66 -9.96 3.81 -21.86
C GLN A 66 -9.03 2.96 -22.75
N GLY A 67 -9.60 1.96 -23.40
CA GLY A 67 -8.85 1.01 -24.24
C GLY A 67 -8.17 -0.15 -23.48
N HIS A 68 -8.34 -0.24 -22.17
CA HIS A 68 -7.78 -1.30 -21.35
C HIS A 68 -8.88 -2.04 -20.57
N SER A 69 -8.79 -3.37 -20.49
CA SER A 69 -9.76 -4.19 -19.77
C SER A 69 -9.60 -4.14 -18.25
N HIS A 70 -8.36 -3.96 -17.77
CA HIS A 70 -8.03 -3.92 -16.35
C HIS A 70 -6.82 -3.03 -16.10
N LEU A 71 -6.87 -2.29 -14.99
CA LEU A 71 -5.76 -1.49 -14.50
C LEU A 71 -5.13 -2.14 -13.26
N ARG A 72 -3.84 -1.94 -13.11
CA ARG A 72 -3.10 -2.25 -11.88
C ARG A 72 -2.63 -0.94 -11.29
N LEU A 73 -3.14 -0.61 -10.11
CA LEU A 73 -2.77 0.59 -9.38
C LEU A 73 -1.81 0.20 -8.26
N TYR A 74 -0.80 1.03 -8.07
CA TYR A 74 0.10 0.95 -6.92
C TYR A 74 -0.03 2.23 -6.11
N GLY A 75 -0.25 2.11 -4.80
CA GLY A 75 -0.52 3.22 -3.91
C GLY A 75 0.35 3.24 -2.65
N GLU A 76 0.88 4.43 -2.32
CA GLU A 76 1.62 4.70 -1.08
C GLU A 76 0.98 5.81 -0.24
N MET A 77 -0.12 6.41 -0.68
CA MET A 77 -0.75 7.57 -0.02
C MET A 77 -1.18 7.28 1.41
N VAL A 78 -1.70 6.07 1.68
CA VAL A 78 -2.11 5.67 3.03
C VAL A 78 -0.88 5.55 3.94
N ALA A 79 0.19 4.93 3.46
CA ALA A 79 1.45 4.83 4.19
C ALA A 79 2.07 6.22 4.49
N LEU A 80 1.94 7.18 3.57
CA LEU A 80 2.36 8.56 3.79
C LEU A 80 1.56 9.25 4.90
N LEU A 81 0.24 9.10 4.92
CA LEU A 81 -0.61 9.63 5.99
C LEU A 81 -0.24 9.01 7.33
N TRP A 82 -0.03 7.70 7.34
CA TRP A 82 0.38 6.99 8.55
C TRP A 82 1.72 7.50 9.09
N ALA A 83 2.73 7.59 8.25
CA ALA A 83 4.06 8.09 8.61
C ALA A 83 4.03 9.54 9.13
N ARG A 84 3.02 10.33 8.78
CA ARG A 84 2.78 11.69 9.27
C ARG A 84 1.95 11.75 10.55
N GLY A 85 1.60 10.61 11.15
CA GLY A 85 0.76 10.53 12.34
C GLY A 85 -0.72 10.79 12.08
N LYS A 86 -1.16 10.88 10.82
CA LYS A 86 -2.55 11.11 10.42
C LYS A 86 -3.30 9.77 10.27
N HIS A 87 -3.37 8.98 11.35
CA HIS A 87 -3.88 7.61 11.33
C HIS A 87 -5.35 7.53 10.92
N THR A 88 -6.20 8.42 11.48
CA THR A 88 -7.63 8.50 11.12
C THR A 88 -7.82 8.82 9.63
N ALA A 89 -7.00 9.73 9.07
CA ALA A 89 -7.04 10.04 7.65
C ALA A 89 -6.57 8.86 6.78
N ALA A 90 -5.60 8.09 7.26
CA ALA A 90 -5.13 6.89 6.59
C ALA A 90 -6.24 5.83 6.49
N LEU A 91 -6.92 5.52 7.59
CA LEU A 91 -8.07 4.61 7.61
C LEU A 91 -9.21 5.12 6.72
N ARG A 92 -9.53 6.42 6.80
CA ARG A 92 -10.57 7.00 5.92
C ARG A 92 -10.21 6.87 4.44
N LEU A 93 -8.94 7.03 4.08
CA LEU A 93 -8.50 6.86 2.70
C LEU A 93 -8.65 5.41 2.21
N GLU A 94 -8.40 4.40 3.07
CA GLU A 94 -8.67 3.00 2.73
C GLU A 94 -10.16 2.74 2.48
N GLU A 95 -11.04 3.31 3.30
CA GLU A 95 -12.48 3.22 3.08
C GLU A 95 -12.87 3.83 1.73
N LEU A 96 -12.33 5.00 1.39
CA LEU A 96 -12.60 5.67 0.11
C LEU A 96 -12.14 4.83 -1.09
N TRP A 97 -10.98 4.17 -0.99
CA TRP A 97 -10.52 3.23 -2.00
C TRP A 97 -11.48 2.05 -2.16
N ASN A 98 -11.98 1.50 -1.05
CA ASN A 98 -12.97 0.41 -1.07
C ASN A 98 -14.32 0.86 -1.63
N GLU A 99 -14.77 2.07 -1.31
CA GLU A 99 -15.98 2.67 -1.91
C GLU A 99 -15.82 2.88 -3.41
N LEU A 100 -14.67 3.36 -3.85
CA LEU A 100 -14.36 3.56 -5.27
C LEU A 100 -14.28 2.23 -6.03
N SER A 101 -13.64 1.22 -5.46
CA SER A 101 -13.54 -0.12 -6.04
C SER A 101 -14.91 -0.78 -6.25
N ARG A 102 -15.85 -0.56 -5.33
CA ARG A 102 -17.23 -1.03 -5.48
C ARG A 102 -18.01 -0.32 -6.60
N LYS A 103 -17.63 0.91 -6.93
CA LYS A 103 -18.26 1.69 -8.01
C LYS A 103 -17.60 1.43 -9.36
N ILE A 104 -16.27 1.23 -9.38
CA ILE A 104 -15.45 1.11 -10.58
C ILE A 104 -14.72 -0.23 -10.53
N HIS A 105 -15.27 -1.28 -11.14
CA HIS A 105 -14.70 -2.64 -11.15
C HIS A 105 -13.58 -2.84 -12.18
N LEU A 106 -12.83 -1.78 -12.52
CA LEU A 106 -11.84 -1.80 -13.60
C LEU A 106 -10.40 -1.89 -13.13
N PHE A 107 -10.15 -1.96 -11.82
CA PHE A 107 -8.80 -1.92 -11.29
C PHE A 107 -8.55 -2.89 -10.13
N LEU A 108 -7.28 -3.26 -10.00
CA LEU A 108 -6.73 -3.91 -8.81
C LEU A 108 -5.78 -2.91 -8.14
N LEU A 109 -5.96 -2.70 -6.84
CA LEU A 109 -5.12 -1.80 -6.05
C LEU A 109 -4.14 -2.61 -5.20
N PHE A 110 -2.87 -2.23 -5.27
CA PHE A 110 -1.80 -2.70 -4.40
C PHE A 110 -1.36 -1.54 -3.49
N CYS A 111 -1.59 -1.67 -2.21
CA CYS A 111 -1.08 -0.75 -1.21
C CYS A 111 0.21 -1.29 -0.60
N ALA A 112 1.25 -0.48 -0.53
CA ALA A 112 2.52 -0.86 0.08
C ALA A 112 2.71 -0.13 1.40
N TYR A 113 3.06 -0.90 2.44
CA TYR A 113 3.27 -0.41 3.80
C TYR A 113 4.65 -0.83 4.31
N PRO A 114 5.56 0.11 4.54
CA PRO A 114 6.81 -0.19 5.22
C PRO A 114 6.55 -0.65 6.66
N MET A 115 6.90 -1.87 7.02
CA MET A 115 6.57 -2.45 8.34
C MET A 115 7.10 -1.65 9.52
N HIS A 116 8.22 -0.94 9.35
CA HIS A 116 8.81 -0.15 10.44
C HIS A 116 7.91 1.01 10.93
N ILE A 117 6.97 1.49 10.10
CA ILE A 117 6.03 2.54 10.52
C ILE A 117 4.97 2.04 11.49
N PHE A 118 4.82 0.72 11.62
CA PHE A 118 3.89 0.07 12.56
C PHE A 118 4.60 -0.59 13.75
N ALA A 119 5.88 -0.31 13.96
CA ALA A 119 6.69 -1.00 14.98
C ALA A 119 6.29 -0.68 16.43
N ALA A 120 5.54 0.40 16.68
CA ALA A 120 5.08 0.72 18.02
C ALA A 120 3.88 -0.16 18.42
N LYS A 121 3.90 -0.69 19.65
CA LYS A 121 2.81 -1.52 20.20
C LYS A 121 1.43 -0.85 20.10
N ALA A 122 1.38 0.48 20.21
CA ALA A 122 0.15 1.26 20.07
C ALA A 122 -0.52 1.12 18.68
N TYR A 123 0.18 0.57 17.69
CA TYR A 123 -0.31 0.43 16.31
C TYR A 123 -0.79 -0.99 15.97
N GLU A 124 -0.81 -1.92 16.93
CA GLU A 124 -1.28 -3.29 16.69
C GLU A 124 -2.75 -3.32 16.22
N GLU A 125 -3.65 -2.63 16.94
CA GLU A 125 -5.07 -2.53 16.57
C GLU A 125 -5.27 -1.76 15.26
N PRO A 126 -4.74 -0.52 15.08
CA PRO A 126 -4.88 0.20 13.83
C PRO A 126 -4.26 -0.49 12.62
N PHE A 127 -3.18 -1.25 12.79
CA PHE A 127 -2.61 -2.06 11.72
C PHE A 127 -3.54 -3.22 11.34
N ALA A 128 -4.17 -3.85 12.33
CA ALA A 128 -5.16 -4.89 12.08
C ALA A 128 -6.38 -4.34 11.32
N GLU A 129 -6.83 -3.12 11.65
CA GLU A 129 -7.91 -2.43 10.91
C GLU A 129 -7.52 -2.18 9.45
N ILE A 130 -6.30 -1.71 9.18
CA ILE A 130 -5.80 -1.57 7.80
C ILE A 130 -5.82 -2.92 7.08
N CYS A 131 -5.31 -3.99 7.71
CA CYS A 131 -5.31 -5.32 7.10
C CYS A 131 -6.73 -5.80 6.77
N GLN A 132 -7.73 -5.51 7.61
CA GLN A 132 -9.13 -5.86 7.38
C GLN A 132 -9.76 -5.14 6.20
N GLN A 133 -9.24 -3.97 5.80
CA GLN A 133 -9.70 -3.25 4.62
C GLN A 133 -9.26 -3.91 3.30
N HIS A 134 -8.33 -4.88 3.35
CA HIS A 134 -7.77 -5.53 2.19
C HIS A 134 -8.33 -6.94 2.00
N SER A 135 -8.61 -7.31 0.75
CA SER A 135 -9.04 -8.68 0.41
C SER A 135 -7.91 -9.70 0.55
N GLN A 136 -6.67 -9.27 0.40
CA GLN A 136 -5.46 -10.07 0.54
C GLN A 136 -4.34 -9.24 1.16
N VAL A 137 -3.61 -9.84 2.08
CA VAL A 137 -2.42 -9.25 2.70
C VAL A 137 -1.24 -10.18 2.41
N PHE A 138 -0.20 -9.61 1.81
CA PHE A 138 1.03 -10.35 1.53
C PHE A 138 2.10 -9.90 2.50
N PRO A 139 2.68 -10.84 3.28
CA PRO A 139 3.82 -10.52 4.12
C PRO A 139 5.06 -10.25 3.26
N ASP A 140 6.14 -9.84 3.89
CA ASP A 140 7.43 -9.53 3.31
C ASP A 140 7.88 -10.54 2.22
N GLU A 141 8.67 -10.05 1.29
CA GLU A 141 9.15 -10.75 0.08
C GLU A 141 9.75 -12.15 0.36
N SER A 142 10.43 -12.33 1.48
CA SER A 142 11.03 -13.62 1.85
C SER A 142 10.02 -14.74 2.05
N PHE A 143 8.80 -14.41 2.47
CA PHE A 143 7.74 -15.39 2.72
C PHE A 143 7.05 -15.83 1.41
N THR A 144 6.85 -14.92 0.48
CA THR A 144 6.16 -15.19 -0.79
C THR A 144 6.99 -16.00 -1.77
N LEU A 145 8.31 -16.10 -1.55
CA LEU A 145 9.22 -16.87 -2.39
C LEU A 145 9.23 -18.38 -2.06
N LEU A 146 8.62 -18.79 -0.97
CA LEU A 146 8.55 -20.21 -0.61
C LEU A 146 7.44 -20.91 -1.41
N PRO A 147 7.78 -21.83 -2.33
CA PRO A 147 6.78 -22.45 -3.21
C PRO A 147 5.96 -23.53 -2.51
N ASP A 148 6.46 -24.09 -1.40
CA ASP A 148 5.83 -25.17 -0.67
C ASP A 148 4.98 -24.64 0.50
N PRO A 149 3.68 -25.02 0.59
CA PRO A 149 2.83 -24.67 1.73
C PRO A 149 3.37 -25.17 3.09
N ASP A 150 4.11 -26.26 3.13
CA ASP A 150 4.73 -26.76 4.36
C ASP A 150 5.90 -25.89 4.80
N GLU A 151 6.73 -25.44 3.88
CA GLU A 151 7.81 -24.47 4.12
C GLU A 151 7.22 -23.14 4.60
N GLN A 152 6.11 -22.68 4.00
CA GLN A 152 5.41 -21.49 4.46
C GLN A 152 4.92 -21.62 5.90
N ARG A 153 4.30 -22.75 6.27
CA ARG A 153 3.86 -23.01 7.64
C ARG A 153 5.02 -23.06 8.63
N GLN A 154 6.14 -23.67 8.26
CA GLN A 154 7.34 -23.69 9.08
C GLN A 154 7.90 -22.29 9.31
N ALA A 155 7.95 -21.46 8.25
CA ALA A 155 8.40 -20.07 8.35
C ALA A 155 7.49 -19.24 9.28
N ILE A 156 6.17 -19.39 9.19
CA ILE A 156 5.21 -18.74 10.09
C ILE A 156 5.46 -19.17 11.54
N THR A 157 5.60 -20.46 11.77
CA THR A 157 5.85 -21.00 13.12
C THR A 157 7.14 -20.45 13.72
N LEU A 158 8.19 -20.33 12.91
CA LEU A 158 9.47 -19.76 13.34
C LEU A 158 9.35 -18.26 13.66
N LEU A 159 8.58 -17.52 12.86
CA LEU A 159 8.32 -16.09 13.11
C LEU A 159 7.50 -15.90 14.40
N GLN A 160 6.49 -16.71 14.62
CA GLN A 160 5.72 -16.71 15.89
C GLN A 160 6.59 -17.01 17.11
N GLN A 161 7.48 -17.99 17.00
CA GLN A 161 8.43 -18.32 18.06
C GLN A 161 9.35 -17.12 18.37
N LYS A 162 9.89 -16.49 17.33
CA LYS A 162 10.75 -15.31 17.50
C LYS A 162 9.99 -14.13 18.13
N ALA A 163 8.76 -13.88 17.71
CA ALA A 163 7.91 -12.84 18.29
C ALA A 163 7.68 -13.10 19.79
N ASN A 164 7.28 -14.32 20.17
CA ASN A 164 7.08 -14.70 21.56
C ASN A 164 8.36 -14.56 22.40
N ALA A 165 9.52 -14.95 21.85
CA ALA A 165 10.80 -14.80 22.54
C ALA A 165 11.17 -13.32 22.79
N LEU A 166 10.93 -12.47 21.80
CA LEU A 166 11.13 -11.01 21.95
C LEU A 166 10.19 -10.39 22.97
N GLU A 167 8.93 -10.81 23.02
CA GLU A 167 7.97 -10.35 24.02
C GLU A 167 8.41 -10.68 25.45
N VAL A 168 8.91 -11.90 25.67
CA VAL A 168 9.46 -12.33 26.97
C VAL A 168 10.68 -11.47 27.33
N GLU A 169 11.62 -11.28 26.41
CA GLU A 169 12.81 -10.45 26.64
C GLU A 169 12.44 -9.00 26.98
N ILE A 170 11.47 -8.42 26.25
CA ILE A 170 10.97 -7.07 26.54
C ILE A 170 10.34 -7.00 27.93
N ALA A 171 9.55 -8.01 28.31
CA ALA A 171 8.93 -8.06 29.63
C ALA A 171 9.97 -8.17 30.75
N GLU A 172 11.03 -8.93 30.55
CA GLU A 172 12.15 -9.04 31.50
C GLU A 172 12.92 -7.71 31.64
N ARG A 173 13.24 -7.05 30.53
CA ARG A 173 13.94 -5.74 30.55
C ARG A 173 13.14 -4.63 31.25
N LYS A 174 11.80 -4.71 31.23
CA LYS A 174 10.93 -3.73 31.91
C LYS A 174 10.80 -3.97 33.41
N ARG A 175 11.26 -5.10 33.92
CA ARG A 175 11.24 -5.44 35.36
C ARG A 175 12.51 -5.05 36.10
N ILE A 176 13.54 -4.67 35.37
CA ILE A 176 14.80 -4.12 35.90
C ILE A 176 14.73 -2.61 35.97
#